data_41ff0870e6343165ac2bbcc805ee71f1
#
_entry.id   41ff0870e6343165ac2bbcc805ee71f1
#
_cell.length_a   1.000
_cell.length_b   1.000
_cell.length_c   1.000
_cell.angle_alpha   90.00
_cell.angle_beta   90.00
_cell.angle_gamma   90.00
#
_symmetry.space_group_name_H-M   'P 1'
#
loop_
_entity.id
_entity.type
_entity.pdbx_description
1 polymer ?
#
loop_
_entity_poly.entity_id
_entity_poly.type
_entity_poly.pdbx_seq_one_letter_code
_entity_poly.pdbx_strand_id
1 'polypeptide(L)'
;MQLNEYFTRVGQHANETFLGIDTLKGLIIGGPGPTKYDFEKGEYLNYQLKNKIIDTLDTAYVEEQGVKEVVDKAPEIMKKVRYIEEKAIMQKFLYEVGHDTGLITYGEAEVRRLLQSGAVRTLLMSEEVDLVRLTVKCSACNYEEQYTVKMKDLENFEKGLIGKPCASCQAPSMTIVDKKDVVDDLADLAEISNTEVEIISGETEEGQMLKNAFGGIAAILRFKIQG
;
A
#
# COMPACT_ATOMS: atom_id res chain seq x y z
N MET A 1 -26.61 -30.82 21.85
CA MET A 1 -27.52 -30.67 20.71
C MET A 1 -27.80 -29.20 20.40
N GLN A 2 -28.29 -28.41 21.32
CA GLN A 2 -28.61 -26.97 21.05
C GLN A 2 -27.46 -26.09 20.61
N LEU A 3 -26.23 -26.24 21.15
CA LEU A 3 -25.10 -25.42 20.79
C LEU A 3 -24.62 -25.67 19.35
N ASN A 4 -24.59 -26.94 18.93
CA ASN A 4 -24.20 -27.31 17.58
C ASN A 4 -25.19 -26.80 16.52
N GLU A 5 -26.49 -26.83 16.82
CA GLU A 5 -27.52 -26.26 15.95
C GLU A 5 -27.41 -24.76 15.85
N TYR A 6 -27.05 -24.09 16.95
CA TYR A 6 -26.78 -22.66 16.96
C TYR A 6 -25.56 -22.32 16.06
N PHE A 7 -24.43 -23.02 16.19
CA PHE A 7 -23.24 -22.83 15.37
C PHE A 7 -23.53 -23.10 13.89
N THR A 8 -24.26 -24.15 13.57
CA THR A 8 -24.66 -24.46 12.20
C THR A 8 -25.45 -23.30 11.58
N ARG A 9 -26.40 -22.73 12.32
CA ARG A 9 -27.17 -21.59 11.84
C ARG A 9 -26.37 -20.35 11.66
N VAL A 10 -25.45 -20.02 12.62
CA VAL A 10 -24.53 -18.87 12.49
C VAL A 10 -23.62 -19.06 11.28
N GLY A 11 -23.05 -20.25 11.11
CA GLY A 11 -22.19 -20.57 9.96
C GLY A 11 -22.92 -20.46 8.63
N GLN A 12 -24.17 -20.94 8.54
CA GLN A 12 -24.98 -20.80 7.33
C GLN A 12 -25.20 -19.32 6.97
N HIS A 13 -25.64 -18.50 7.92
CA HIS A 13 -25.82 -17.05 7.67
C HIS A 13 -24.55 -16.35 7.29
N ALA A 14 -23.44 -16.68 7.93
CA ALA A 14 -22.13 -16.10 7.58
C ALA A 14 -21.72 -16.51 6.16
N ASN A 15 -21.88 -17.77 5.78
CA ASN A 15 -21.59 -18.26 4.43
C ASN A 15 -22.46 -17.56 3.38
N GLU A 16 -23.77 -17.46 3.61
CA GLU A 16 -24.70 -16.79 2.70
C GLU A 16 -24.38 -15.30 2.53
N THR A 17 -23.95 -14.63 3.61
CA THR A 17 -23.70 -13.20 3.61
C THR A 17 -22.34 -12.85 3.00
N PHE A 18 -21.28 -13.58 3.36
CA PHE A 18 -19.91 -13.15 3.11
C PHE A 18 -19.24 -13.81 1.90
N LEU A 19 -19.70 -15.00 1.45
CA LEU A 19 -19.09 -15.67 0.27
C LEU A 19 -19.27 -14.88 -1.03
N GLY A 20 -20.33 -14.08 -1.13
CA GLY A 20 -20.61 -13.24 -2.30
C GLY A 20 -19.87 -11.90 -2.33
N ILE A 21 -19.04 -11.60 -1.32
CA ILE A 21 -18.30 -10.33 -1.22
C ILE A 21 -16.90 -10.53 -1.75
N ASP A 22 -16.66 -10.19 -3.01
CA ASP A 22 -15.34 -10.33 -3.65
C ASP A 22 -14.25 -9.48 -2.97
N THR A 23 -14.64 -8.33 -2.42
CA THR A 23 -13.74 -7.38 -1.73
C THR A 23 -13.51 -7.72 -0.26
N LEU A 24 -14.03 -8.84 0.26
CA LEU A 24 -13.85 -9.23 1.65
C LEU A 24 -12.38 -9.45 2.00
N LYS A 25 -11.84 -8.59 2.84
CA LYS A 25 -10.43 -8.64 3.28
C LYS A 25 -10.20 -9.62 4.43
N GLY A 26 -11.18 -9.79 5.32
CA GLY A 26 -11.07 -10.71 6.44
C GLY A 26 -12.32 -10.75 7.31
N LEU A 27 -12.32 -11.66 8.27
CA LEU A 27 -13.38 -11.86 9.25
C LEU A 27 -12.81 -11.75 10.67
N ILE A 28 -13.55 -11.13 11.55
CA ILE A 28 -13.28 -11.11 12.99
C ILE A 28 -14.45 -11.79 13.68
N ILE A 29 -14.18 -12.76 14.55
CA ILE A 29 -15.17 -13.45 15.35
C ILE A 29 -15.19 -12.80 16.73
N GLY A 30 -16.35 -12.32 17.18
CA GLY A 30 -16.55 -11.76 18.51
C GLY A 30 -17.57 -12.53 19.31
N GLY A 31 -17.35 -12.66 20.61
CA GLY A 31 -18.33 -13.26 21.51
C GLY A 31 -17.82 -13.38 22.95
N PRO A 32 -18.73 -13.49 23.94
CA PRO A 32 -18.37 -13.72 25.32
C PRO A 32 -17.93 -15.17 25.56
N GLY A 33 -16.95 -15.35 26.44
CA GLY A 33 -16.51 -16.66 26.90
C GLY A 33 -15.84 -17.53 25.83
N PRO A 34 -15.61 -18.83 26.07
CA PRO A 34 -14.83 -19.69 25.21
C PRO A 34 -15.57 -20.22 23.96
N THR A 35 -16.87 -20.12 23.93
CA THR A 35 -17.76 -20.69 22.89
C THR A 35 -17.42 -20.25 21.48
N LYS A 36 -16.91 -19.03 21.30
CA LYS A 36 -16.44 -18.49 20.00
C LYS A 36 -15.27 -19.28 19.43
N TYR A 37 -14.35 -19.77 20.28
CA TYR A 37 -13.22 -20.60 19.84
C TYR A 37 -13.67 -22.00 19.40
N ASP A 38 -14.76 -22.53 19.99
CA ASP A 38 -15.36 -23.78 19.54
C ASP A 38 -16.01 -23.61 18.16
N PHE A 39 -16.63 -22.45 17.92
CA PHE A 39 -17.16 -22.10 16.59
C PHE A 39 -16.04 -21.95 15.56
N GLU A 40 -14.97 -21.21 15.88
CA GLU A 40 -13.81 -21.00 15.00
C GLU A 40 -13.15 -22.33 14.60
N LYS A 41 -12.93 -23.22 15.58
CA LYS A 41 -12.29 -24.53 15.35
C LYS A 41 -13.21 -25.50 14.61
N GLY A 42 -14.51 -25.35 14.74
CA GLY A 42 -15.50 -26.20 14.09
C GLY A 42 -15.56 -26.02 12.57
N GLU A 43 -16.30 -26.89 11.90
CA GLU A 43 -16.48 -26.86 10.44
C GLU A 43 -17.82 -26.23 10.04
N TYR A 44 -18.14 -25.08 10.64
CA TYR A 44 -19.41 -24.38 10.40
C TYR A 44 -19.30 -23.35 9.27
N LEU A 45 -18.07 -22.80 9.08
CA LEU A 45 -17.78 -21.86 8.01
C LEU A 45 -17.24 -22.59 6.79
N ASN A 46 -17.59 -22.07 5.61
CA ASN A 46 -16.91 -22.48 4.38
C ASN A 46 -15.41 -22.24 4.49
N TYR A 47 -14.59 -23.13 3.92
CA TYR A 47 -13.13 -23.06 4.00
C TYR A 47 -12.56 -21.72 3.52
N GLN A 48 -13.19 -21.08 2.53
CA GLN A 48 -12.78 -19.78 2.01
C GLN A 48 -12.93 -18.68 3.06
N LEU A 49 -14.01 -18.70 3.85
CA LEU A 49 -14.21 -17.77 4.95
C LEU A 49 -13.36 -18.11 6.16
N LYS A 50 -13.20 -19.39 6.45
CA LYS A 50 -12.35 -19.86 7.55
C LYS A 50 -10.91 -19.40 7.38
N ASN A 51 -10.38 -19.43 6.17
CA ASN A 51 -9.05 -18.94 5.83
C ASN A 51 -8.92 -17.39 5.88
N LYS A 52 -10.03 -16.68 5.94
CA LYS A 52 -10.09 -15.21 6.09
C LYS A 52 -10.30 -14.75 7.54
N ILE A 53 -10.34 -15.66 8.53
CA ILE A 53 -10.44 -15.27 9.94
C ILE A 53 -9.10 -14.59 10.33
N ILE A 54 -9.20 -13.33 10.72
CA ILE A 54 -8.06 -12.50 11.13
C ILE A 54 -7.81 -12.64 12.63
N ASP A 55 -8.89 -12.61 13.42
CA ASP A 55 -8.79 -12.66 14.88
C ASP A 55 -10.11 -13.10 15.51
N THR A 56 -10.04 -13.55 16.76
CA THR A 56 -11.19 -13.95 17.57
C THR A 56 -11.16 -13.25 18.92
N LEU A 57 -12.14 -12.37 19.16
CA LEU A 57 -12.16 -11.40 20.24
C LEU A 57 -13.14 -11.73 21.35
N ASP A 58 -12.74 -11.45 22.59
CA ASP A 58 -13.66 -11.39 23.71
C ASP A 58 -14.48 -10.10 23.69
N THR A 59 -15.81 -10.24 23.77
CA THR A 59 -16.74 -9.14 24.00
C THR A 59 -17.48 -9.35 25.32
N ALA A 60 -17.80 -8.26 26.00
CA ALA A 60 -18.60 -8.31 27.22
C ALA A 60 -20.09 -8.54 26.93
N TYR A 61 -20.52 -8.12 25.75
CA TYR A 61 -21.91 -8.14 25.33
C TYR A 61 -22.11 -9.00 24.06
N VAL A 62 -23.34 -9.35 23.81
CA VAL A 62 -23.86 -9.97 22.58
C VAL A 62 -24.65 -8.93 21.79
N GLU A 63 -25.13 -9.29 20.60
CA GLU A 63 -25.95 -8.44 19.73
C GLU A 63 -25.22 -7.15 19.32
N GLU A 64 -25.94 -6.03 19.15
CA GLU A 64 -25.38 -4.76 18.68
C GLU A 64 -24.22 -4.22 19.52
N GLN A 65 -24.30 -4.38 20.83
CA GLN A 65 -23.23 -3.91 21.74
C GLN A 65 -21.95 -4.73 21.55
N GLY A 66 -22.08 -6.04 21.38
CA GLY A 66 -20.95 -6.92 21.09
C GLY A 66 -20.32 -6.61 19.73
N VAL A 67 -21.13 -6.34 18.71
CA VAL A 67 -20.65 -5.91 17.40
C VAL A 67 -19.89 -4.60 17.51
N LYS A 68 -20.40 -3.62 18.27
CA LYS A 68 -19.74 -2.34 18.49
C LYS A 68 -18.38 -2.51 19.16
N GLU A 69 -18.26 -3.37 20.18
CA GLU A 69 -16.98 -3.68 20.82
C GLU A 69 -15.95 -4.26 19.82
N VAL A 70 -16.40 -5.14 18.91
CA VAL A 70 -15.53 -5.69 17.87
C VAL A 70 -15.08 -4.59 16.91
N VAL A 71 -16.00 -3.73 16.47
CA VAL A 71 -15.69 -2.61 15.58
C VAL A 71 -14.71 -1.63 16.22
N ASP A 72 -14.87 -1.31 17.51
CA ASP A 72 -13.97 -0.42 18.24
C ASP A 72 -12.55 -1.00 18.39
N LYS A 73 -12.41 -2.33 18.45
CA LYS A 73 -11.12 -3.04 18.52
C LYS A 73 -10.50 -3.36 17.15
N ALA A 74 -11.31 -3.37 16.09
CA ALA A 74 -10.87 -3.74 14.74
C ALA A 74 -9.68 -2.93 14.20
N PRO A 75 -9.58 -1.60 14.42
CA PRO A 75 -8.43 -0.82 13.92
C PRO A 75 -7.07 -1.31 14.42
N GLU A 76 -6.96 -1.71 15.69
CA GLU A 76 -5.69 -2.23 16.24
C GLU A 76 -5.32 -3.59 15.63
N ILE A 77 -6.32 -4.43 15.38
CA ILE A 77 -6.13 -5.75 14.75
C ILE A 77 -5.69 -5.55 13.30
N MET A 78 -6.38 -4.69 12.57
CA MET A 78 -6.03 -4.38 11.18
C MET A 78 -4.62 -3.78 11.07
N LYS A 79 -4.22 -2.93 12.02
CA LYS A 79 -2.86 -2.40 12.10
C LYS A 79 -1.82 -3.51 12.27
N LYS A 80 -2.07 -4.50 13.14
CA LYS A 80 -1.17 -5.66 13.33
C LYS A 80 -1.07 -6.52 12.08
N VAL A 81 -2.20 -6.81 11.43
CA VAL A 81 -2.23 -7.58 10.16
C VAL A 81 -1.42 -6.87 9.09
N ARG A 82 -1.67 -5.57 8.90
CA ARG A 82 -0.93 -4.74 7.97
C ARG A 82 0.59 -4.79 8.23
N TYR A 83 1.03 -4.67 9.48
CA TYR A 83 2.46 -4.75 9.82
C TYR A 83 3.08 -6.12 9.50
N ILE A 84 2.33 -7.21 9.67
CA ILE A 84 2.79 -8.54 9.30
C ILE A 84 2.97 -8.66 7.77
N GLU A 85 2.02 -8.15 7.00
CA GLU A 85 2.08 -8.13 5.52
C GLU A 85 3.23 -7.24 5.02
N GLU A 86 3.35 -6.02 5.55
CA GLU A 86 4.46 -5.11 5.25
C GLU A 86 5.82 -5.75 5.55
N LYS A 87 5.95 -6.40 6.70
CA LYS A 87 7.17 -7.11 7.09
C LYS A 87 7.50 -8.24 6.12
N ALA A 88 6.51 -9.05 5.74
CA ALA A 88 6.71 -10.15 4.82
C ALA A 88 7.19 -9.68 3.43
N ILE A 89 6.58 -8.62 2.89
CA ILE A 89 6.98 -8.08 1.59
C ILE A 89 8.36 -7.41 1.65
N MET A 90 8.66 -6.70 2.73
CA MET A 90 9.97 -6.09 2.93
C MET A 90 11.07 -7.14 3.11
N GLN A 91 10.83 -8.23 3.84
CA GLN A 91 11.78 -9.34 3.94
C GLN A 91 12.05 -9.96 2.57
N LYS A 92 11.03 -10.12 1.74
CA LYS A 92 11.20 -10.59 0.36
C LYS A 92 12.06 -9.61 -0.46
N PHE A 93 11.79 -8.33 -0.39
CA PHE A 93 12.60 -7.31 -1.05
C PHE A 93 14.06 -7.35 -0.60
N LEU A 94 14.30 -7.39 0.71
CA LEU A 94 15.65 -7.43 1.29
C LEU A 94 16.40 -8.72 0.95
N TYR A 95 15.69 -9.85 0.85
CA TYR A 95 16.27 -11.11 0.37
C TYR A 95 16.81 -10.96 -1.07
N GLU A 96 16.02 -10.36 -1.97
CA GLU A 96 16.42 -10.12 -3.35
C GLU A 96 17.61 -9.15 -3.46
N VAL A 97 17.65 -8.11 -2.58
CA VAL A 97 18.80 -7.20 -2.45
C VAL A 97 20.06 -7.98 -2.05
N GLY A 98 19.95 -8.76 -0.96
CA GLY A 98 21.11 -9.48 -0.40
C GLY A 98 21.70 -10.55 -1.32
N HIS A 99 20.90 -11.10 -2.22
CA HIS A 99 21.34 -12.14 -3.18
C HIS A 99 21.68 -11.59 -4.57
N ASP A 100 21.60 -10.27 -4.77
CA ASP A 100 21.86 -9.60 -6.06
C ASP A 100 21.16 -10.31 -7.24
N THR A 101 19.88 -10.60 -7.04
CA THR A 101 19.12 -11.40 -8.01
C THR A 101 18.81 -10.65 -9.30
N GLY A 102 18.93 -9.31 -9.31
CA GLY A 102 18.53 -8.43 -10.40
C GLY A 102 17.00 -8.30 -10.55
N LEU A 103 16.24 -8.68 -9.50
CA LEU A 103 14.77 -8.59 -9.46
C LEU A 103 14.26 -7.42 -8.61
N ILE A 104 15.13 -6.47 -8.28
CA ILE A 104 14.76 -5.29 -7.51
C ILE A 104 15.28 -4.02 -8.16
N THR A 105 14.62 -2.92 -7.82
CA THR A 105 15.08 -1.57 -8.10
C THR A 105 14.65 -0.63 -6.98
N TYR A 106 15.27 0.53 -6.89
CA TYR A 106 14.90 1.56 -5.91
C TYR A 106 15.23 2.96 -6.44
N GLY A 107 14.63 3.96 -5.80
CA GLY A 107 14.71 5.35 -6.22
C GLY A 107 13.63 5.73 -7.24
N GLU A 108 13.08 6.94 -7.09
CA GLU A 108 11.91 7.41 -7.84
C GLU A 108 12.08 7.31 -9.36
N ALA A 109 13.19 7.81 -9.87
CA ALA A 109 13.41 7.89 -11.32
C ALA A 109 13.47 6.51 -12.00
N GLU A 110 14.18 5.56 -11.38
CA GLU A 110 14.34 4.23 -11.93
C GLU A 110 13.06 3.40 -11.78
N VAL A 111 12.40 3.49 -10.62
CA VAL A 111 11.10 2.83 -10.39
C VAL A 111 10.06 3.33 -11.39
N ARG A 112 9.98 4.64 -11.63
CA ARG A 112 9.09 5.24 -12.61
C ARG A 112 9.35 4.70 -14.02
N ARG A 113 10.60 4.67 -14.45
CA ARG A 113 11.01 4.15 -15.75
C ARG A 113 10.54 2.71 -15.94
N LEU A 114 10.69 1.89 -14.90
CA LEU A 114 10.33 0.48 -14.95
C LEU A 114 8.83 0.23 -14.82
N LEU A 115 8.09 1.08 -14.09
CA LEU A 115 6.62 1.07 -14.10
C LEU A 115 6.09 1.34 -15.52
N GLN A 116 6.61 2.37 -16.18
CA GLN A 116 6.22 2.72 -17.55
C GLN A 116 6.49 1.60 -18.57
N SER A 117 7.52 0.78 -18.33
CA SER A 117 7.82 -0.40 -19.15
C SER A 117 7.04 -1.67 -18.76
N GLY A 118 6.21 -1.62 -17.72
CA GLY A 118 5.45 -2.78 -17.22
C GLY A 118 6.31 -3.84 -16.52
N ALA A 119 7.55 -3.53 -16.17
CA ALA A 119 8.50 -4.47 -15.56
C ALA A 119 8.30 -4.66 -14.05
N VAL A 120 7.54 -3.78 -13.39
CA VAL A 120 7.33 -3.82 -11.94
C VAL A 120 6.19 -4.78 -11.60
N ARG A 121 6.44 -5.67 -10.64
CA ARG A 121 5.45 -6.56 -10.05
C ARG A 121 4.78 -5.92 -8.85
N THR A 122 5.60 -5.43 -7.90
CA THR A 122 5.13 -4.81 -6.66
C THR A 122 5.91 -3.52 -6.44
N LEU A 123 5.20 -2.41 -6.29
CA LEU A 123 5.74 -1.11 -5.93
C LEU A 123 5.67 -0.95 -4.41
N LEU A 124 6.79 -0.61 -3.78
CA LEU A 124 6.91 -0.36 -2.35
C LEU A 124 7.16 1.13 -2.14
N MET A 125 6.29 1.80 -1.39
CA MET A 125 6.43 3.21 -1.06
C MET A 125 6.29 3.42 0.45
N SER A 126 7.20 4.19 1.04
CA SER A 126 7.05 4.61 2.43
C SER A 126 5.96 5.66 2.54
N GLU A 127 5.10 5.56 3.57
CA GLU A 127 4.11 6.61 3.89
C GLU A 127 4.75 7.97 4.22
N GLU A 128 6.07 7.98 4.47
CA GLU A 128 6.84 9.20 4.77
C GLU A 128 7.57 9.76 3.54
N VAL A 129 7.23 9.32 2.33
CA VAL A 129 7.74 9.94 1.09
C VAL A 129 7.16 11.35 0.99
N ASP A 130 8.06 12.34 0.90
CA ASP A 130 7.72 13.76 0.85
C ASP A 130 8.31 14.35 -0.44
N LEU A 131 7.81 13.87 -1.58
CA LEU A 131 8.26 14.25 -2.91
C LEU A 131 7.11 14.76 -3.76
N VAL A 132 7.37 15.82 -4.51
CA VAL A 132 6.40 16.41 -5.46
C VAL A 132 6.96 16.34 -6.87
N ARG A 133 6.15 15.89 -7.79
CA ARG A 133 6.40 15.93 -9.22
C ARG A 133 5.89 17.24 -9.79
N LEU A 134 6.75 17.97 -10.50
CA LEU A 134 6.45 19.25 -11.10
C LEU A 134 6.58 19.15 -12.61
N THR A 135 5.58 19.65 -13.31
CA THR A 135 5.67 19.90 -14.75
C THR A 135 5.92 21.38 -14.96
N VAL A 136 7.05 21.71 -15.55
CA VAL A 136 7.48 23.07 -15.84
C VAL A 136 7.40 23.29 -17.34
N LYS A 137 6.72 24.34 -17.76
CA LYS A 137 6.45 24.65 -19.16
C LYS A 137 6.95 26.05 -19.52
N CYS A 138 7.56 26.16 -20.68
CA CYS A 138 7.92 27.43 -21.27
C CYS A 138 6.72 28.08 -21.95
N SER A 139 6.32 29.29 -21.55
CA SER A 139 5.20 30.02 -22.18
C SER A 139 5.52 30.53 -23.57
N ALA A 140 6.81 30.59 -23.97
CA ALA A 140 7.20 31.08 -25.29
C ALA A 140 7.22 29.98 -26.38
N CYS A 141 7.63 28.74 -26.06
CA CYS A 141 7.79 27.67 -27.04
C CYS A 141 7.05 26.36 -26.67
N ASN A 142 6.32 26.33 -25.56
CA ASN A 142 5.63 25.14 -25.03
C ASN A 142 6.56 23.95 -24.68
N TYR A 143 7.86 24.16 -24.61
CA TYR A 143 8.77 23.13 -24.14
C TYR A 143 8.46 22.75 -22.70
N GLU A 144 8.42 21.46 -22.38
CA GLU A 144 8.09 20.94 -21.07
C GLU A 144 9.26 20.14 -20.48
N GLU A 145 9.48 20.33 -19.19
CA GLU A 145 10.40 19.56 -18.37
C GLU A 145 9.71 19.09 -17.10
N GLN A 146 10.12 17.94 -16.60
CA GLN A 146 9.60 17.39 -15.35
C GLN A 146 10.71 17.32 -14.29
N TYR A 147 10.34 17.70 -13.07
CA TYR A 147 11.24 17.70 -11.92
C TYR A 147 10.58 16.97 -10.76
N THR A 148 11.39 16.28 -9.96
CA THR A 148 10.96 15.73 -8.66
C THR A 148 11.75 16.44 -7.58
N VAL A 149 11.06 17.07 -6.65
CA VAL A 149 11.64 17.84 -5.56
C VAL A 149 11.04 17.43 -4.22
N LYS A 150 11.77 17.62 -3.13
CA LYS A 150 11.19 17.46 -1.80
C LYS A 150 10.23 18.61 -1.53
N MET A 151 9.13 18.35 -0.83
CA MET A 151 8.14 19.38 -0.49
C MET A 151 8.79 20.57 0.22
N LYS A 152 9.71 20.31 1.15
CA LYS A 152 10.45 21.38 1.85
C LYS A 152 11.30 22.28 0.95
N ASP A 153 11.71 21.78 -0.20
CA ASP A 153 12.56 22.50 -1.15
C ASP A 153 11.78 23.18 -2.27
N LEU A 154 10.45 22.97 -2.30
CA LEU A 154 9.55 23.47 -3.36
C LEU A 154 9.63 24.98 -3.52
N GLU A 155 9.57 25.74 -2.44
CA GLU A 155 9.64 27.21 -2.47
C GLU A 155 10.97 27.73 -3.04
N ASN A 156 12.09 27.06 -2.69
CA ASN A 156 13.39 27.41 -3.24
C ASN A 156 13.48 27.08 -4.72
N PHE A 157 12.89 25.96 -5.14
CA PHE A 157 12.80 25.58 -6.55
C PHE A 157 11.97 26.59 -7.36
N GLU A 158 10.82 27.01 -6.85
CA GLU A 158 9.97 28.04 -7.47
C GLU A 158 10.73 29.36 -7.66
N LYS A 159 11.44 29.80 -6.63
CA LYS A 159 12.31 31.00 -6.71
C LYS A 159 13.42 30.84 -7.75
N GLY A 160 13.99 29.65 -7.86
CA GLY A 160 15.04 29.33 -8.84
C GLY A 160 14.57 29.27 -10.30
N LEU A 161 13.24 29.14 -10.52
CA LEU A 161 12.66 29.18 -11.87
C LEU A 161 12.51 30.61 -12.41
N ILE A 162 12.48 31.60 -11.52
CA ILE A 162 12.30 33.00 -11.91
C ILE A 162 13.52 33.42 -12.75
N GLY A 163 13.29 33.77 -14.02
CA GLY A 163 14.34 34.17 -14.94
C GLY A 163 15.21 33.03 -15.49
N LYS A 164 14.91 31.75 -15.15
CA LYS A 164 15.61 30.61 -15.73
C LYS A 164 15.35 30.52 -17.22
N PRO A 165 16.43 30.49 -18.06
CA PRO A 165 16.25 30.36 -19.51
C PRO A 165 15.72 28.96 -19.88
N CYS A 166 14.79 28.92 -20.82
CA CYS A 166 14.28 27.68 -21.39
C CYS A 166 15.41 26.94 -22.13
N ALA A 167 15.53 25.64 -21.93
CA ALA A 167 16.54 24.82 -22.62
C ALA A 167 16.36 24.81 -24.14
N SER A 168 15.12 24.98 -24.64
CA SER A 168 14.81 24.97 -26.07
C SER A 168 14.97 26.34 -26.75
N CYS A 169 14.40 27.41 -26.20
CA CYS A 169 14.31 28.72 -26.87
C CYS A 169 15.04 29.85 -26.15
N GLN A 170 15.69 29.55 -25.01
CA GLN A 170 16.45 30.52 -24.17
C GLN A 170 15.60 31.66 -23.56
N ALA A 171 14.29 31.68 -23.78
CA ALA A 171 13.42 32.68 -23.17
C ALA A 171 13.30 32.44 -21.64
N PRO A 172 13.35 33.50 -20.80
CA PRO A 172 13.24 33.40 -19.34
C PRO A 172 11.74 33.32 -18.93
N SER A 173 11.04 32.28 -19.41
CA SER A 173 9.58 32.17 -19.31
C SER A 173 9.12 30.77 -18.87
N MET A 174 9.90 30.15 -17.98
CA MET A 174 9.59 28.85 -17.40
C MET A 174 8.63 29.01 -16.22
N THR A 175 7.51 28.30 -16.23
CA THR A 175 6.49 28.32 -15.18
C THR A 175 6.05 26.91 -14.82
N ILE A 176 5.71 26.69 -13.55
CA ILE A 176 5.11 25.44 -13.10
C ILE A 176 3.65 25.43 -13.56
N VAL A 177 3.27 24.41 -14.31
CA VAL A 177 1.89 24.22 -14.82
C VAL A 177 1.16 23.12 -14.13
N ASP A 178 1.88 22.18 -13.50
CA ASP A 178 1.27 21.08 -12.74
C ASP A 178 2.15 20.69 -11.56
N LYS A 179 1.48 20.27 -10.45
CA LYS A 179 2.11 19.75 -9.23
C LYS A 179 1.33 18.52 -8.79
N LYS A 180 2.01 17.40 -8.64
CA LYS A 180 1.40 16.15 -8.21
C LYS A 180 2.24 15.48 -7.14
N ASP A 181 1.61 14.91 -6.11
CA ASP A 181 2.30 14.07 -5.15
C ASP A 181 2.92 12.87 -5.86
N VAL A 182 4.16 12.51 -5.50
CA VAL A 182 4.88 11.40 -6.16
C VAL A 182 4.25 10.05 -5.82
N VAL A 183 3.70 9.88 -4.61
CA VAL A 183 3.02 8.64 -4.22
C VAL A 183 1.78 8.42 -5.08
N ASP A 184 0.95 9.46 -5.25
CA ASP A 184 -0.24 9.42 -6.10
C ASP A 184 0.13 9.20 -7.57
N ASP A 185 1.16 9.89 -8.06
CA ASP A 185 1.59 9.78 -9.45
C ASP A 185 2.16 8.39 -9.80
N LEU A 186 2.92 7.79 -8.88
CA LEU A 186 3.42 6.43 -9.03
C LEU A 186 2.31 5.39 -8.86
N ALA A 187 1.31 5.64 -8.01
CA ALA A 187 0.15 4.77 -7.85
C ALA A 187 -0.70 4.71 -9.12
N ASP A 188 -0.93 5.86 -9.78
CA ASP A 188 -1.63 5.90 -11.08
C ASP A 188 -0.85 5.13 -12.17
N LEU A 189 0.47 5.26 -12.21
CA LEU A 189 1.30 4.48 -13.13
C LEU A 189 1.26 2.98 -12.83
N ALA A 190 1.20 2.62 -11.56
CA ALA A 190 1.09 1.24 -11.10
C ALA A 190 -0.27 0.62 -11.51
N GLU A 191 -1.37 1.38 -11.42
CA GLU A 191 -2.69 0.95 -11.89
C GLU A 191 -2.67 0.64 -13.38
N ILE A 192 -2.12 1.54 -14.20
CA ILE A 192 -2.00 1.37 -15.65
C ILE A 192 -1.20 0.12 -16.01
N SER A 193 -0.14 -0.19 -15.26
CA SER A 193 0.74 -1.34 -15.49
C SER A 193 0.30 -2.62 -14.77
N ASN A 194 -0.85 -2.62 -14.11
CA ASN A 194 -1.35 -3.72 -13.27
C ASN A 194 -0.29 -4.18 -12.25
N THR A 195 0.31 -3.23 -11.56
CA THR A 195 1.33 -3.41 -10.52
C THR A 195 0.68 -3.35 -9.14
N GLU A 196 1.02 -4.28 -8.26
CA GLU A 196 0.61 -4.24 -6.86
C GLU A 196 1.29 -3.05 -6.16
N VAL A 197 0.55 -2.30 -5.33
CA VAL A 197 1.08 -1.17 -4.57
C VAL A 197 0.98 -1.46 -3.09
N GLU A 198 2.12 -1.37 -2.40
CA GLU A 198 2.24 -1.54 -0.96
C GLU A 198 2.81 -0.27 -0.31
N ILE A 199 2.02 0.32 0.57
CA ILE A 199 2.44 1.47 1.38
C ILE A 199 3.00 0.95 2.70
N ILE A 200 4.26 1.21 2.95
CA ILE A 200 4.99 0.72 4.12
C ILE A 200 5.01 1.78 5.22
N SER A 201 4.55 1.41 6.41
CA SER A 201 4.49 2.30 7.56
C SER A 201 5.88 2.72 8.05
N GLY A 202 6.07 4.00 8.35
CA GLY A 202 7.28 4.53 8.97
C GLY A 202 7.48 4.12 10.44
N GLU A 203 6.45 3.55 11.08
CA GLU A 203 6.54 3.08 12.47
C GLU A 203 7.30 1.76 12.62
N THR A 204 7.55 1.03 11.52
CA THR A 204 8.25 -0.26 11.54
C THR A 204 9.74 -0.11 11.22
N GLU A 205 10.57 -1.06 11.69
CA GLU A 205 12.00 -1.09 11.34
C GLU A 205 12.21 -1.24 9.83
N GLU A 206 11.41 -2.06 9.21
CA GLU A 206 11.41 -2.30 7.76
C GLU A 206 11.06 -1.03 6.98
N GLY A 207 10.08 -0.26 7.45
CA GLY A 207 9.71 1.02 6.83
C GLY A 207 10.78 2.08 6.99
N GLN A 208 11.41 2.16 8.16
CA GLN A 208 12.57 3.04 8.36
C GLN A 208 13.75 2.64 7.46
N MET A 209 13.95 1.35 7.23
CA MET A 209 14.97 0.87 6.30
C MET A 209 14.64 1.26 4.86
N LEU A 210 13.39 1.08 4.41
CA LEU A 210 12.95 1.52 3.09
C LEU A 210 13.21 3.02 2.87
N LYS A 211 12.86 3.85 3.84
CA LYS A 211 13.07 5.29 3.78
C LYS A 211 14.55 5.67 3.73
N ASN A 212 15.35 5.16 4.68
CA ASN A 212 16.71 5.63 4.91
C ASN A 212 17.72 5.02 3.95
N ALA A 213 17.59 3.74 3.60
CA ALA A 213 18.53 3.04 2.73
C ALA A 213 18.13 3.08 1.24
N PHE A 214 16.85 3.15 0.93
CA PHE A 214 16.33 3.06 -0.45
C PHE A 214 15.58 4.30 -0.93
N GLY A 215 15.59 5.37 -0.12
CA GLY A 215 14.97 6.66 -0.49
C GLY A 215 13.43 6.66 -0.44
N GLY A 216 12.83 5.67 0.23
CA GLY A 216 11.40 5.55 0.43
C GLY A 216 10.60 4.96 -0.73
N ILE A 217 11.25 4.68 -1.88
CA ILE A 217 10.59 4.14 -3.08
C ILE A 217 11.44 3.00 -3.63
N ALA A 218 10.86 1.81 -3.72
CA ALA A 218 11.49 0.62 -4.25
C ALA A 218 10.48 -0.24 -5.03
N ALA A 219 10.96 -1.22 -5.77
CA ALA A 219 10.10 -2.14 -6.50
C ALA A 219 10.70 -3.54 -6.61
N ILE A 220 9.84 -4.54 -6.60
CA ILE A 220 10.13 -5.92 -6.97
C ILE A 220 9.71 -6.11 -8.43
N LEU A 221 10.60 -6.63 -9.24
CA LEU A 221 10.39 -6.78 -10.67
C LEU A 221 9.77 -8.13 -11.03
N ARG A 222 9.12 -8.18 -12.20
CA ARG A 222 8.54 -9.40 -12.78
C ARG A 222 9.62 -10.30 -13.39
N PHE A 223 10.67 -9.69 -13.93
CA PHE A 223 11.79 -10.35 -14.60
C PHE A 223 13.05 -9.49 -14.49
N LYS A 224 14.19 -10.12 -14.68
CA LYS A 224 15.48 -9.41 -14.72
C LYS A 224 15.55 -8.50 -15.93
N ILE A 225 16.00 -7.28 -15.70
CA ILE A 225 16.27 -6.35 -16.80
C ILE A 225 17.72 -6.54 -17.21
N GLN A 226 17.92 -6.90 -18.47
CA GLN A 226 19.26 -6.89 -19.04
C GLN A 226 19.66 -5.41 -19.23
N GLY A 227 20.72 -5.01 -18.52
CA GLY A 227 21.32 -3.70 -18.66
C GLY A 227 22.05 -3.51 -19.99
#